data_b9752dbac3afcb6be39b5814b8a99e58
#
_entry.id   b9752dbac3afcb6be39b5814b8a99e58
#
_cell.length_a   1.000
_cell.length_b   1.000
_cell.length_c   1.000
_cell.angle_alpha   90.00
_cell.angle_beta   90.00
_cell.angle_gamma   90.00
#
_symmetry.space_group_name_H-M   'P 1'
#
loop_
_entity.id
_entity.type
_entity.pdbx_description
1 polymer ?
#
loop_
_entity_poly.entity_id
_entity_poly.type
_entity_poly.pdbx_seq_one_letter_code
_entity_poly.pdbx_strand_id
1 'polypeptide(L)'
;MAHWVSHFHLFVVPMLFPFLKEQLGVGYIELGFALTVFAVVSGLTQAPMGYLGDRIGARKILLMGLTLGGFALIMLGIHLSYSWLIASAVLLGLANSVYHPADYAILSAHMDEARMGRAFSIHTFAGFLGGAVAPAIVAALVAATGGHGALIVAGAIGPAVALLLLVVGIPDACAADHRTDGVKTLQPDILTPAIIVLTVFFTLLSLSNAGIGNFGVVALMSGYGSSFSTANIALTAFLGFSTIGVLAGGFLADRTRRHGQVAAACFALNAAIVMVIAVTTLPPALLTAAMAMAGFLGGVIAPSRDMLVRDAAPPGAAGRAFAIVSTGFNIGGIISPLLFGWIMDQGVPHWVFGASAVFMALTVLLALVTDRNPRTNFEKSDGRVLHP
;
A
#
# COMPACT_ATOMS: atom_id res chain seq x y z
N MET A 1 7.77 13.12 -7.37
CA MET A 1 9.01 12.32 -7.52
C MET A 1 9.32 11.49 -6.27
N ALA A 2 9.49 12.08 -5.09
CA ALA A 2 9.83 11.33 -3.87
C ALA A 2 8.85 10.19 -3.57
N HIS A 3 7.54 10.44 -3.61
CA HIS A 3 6.51 9.42 -3.40
C HIS A 3 6.53 8.30 -4.45
N TRP A 4 6.90 8.61 -5.68
CA TRP A 4 7.13 7.61 -6.72
C TRP A 4 8.30 6.68 -6.33
N VAL A 5 9.41 7.25 -5.86
CA VAL A 5 10.59 6.48 -5.41
C VAL A 5 10.24 5.59 -4.21
N SER A 6 9.46 6.10 -3.24
CA SER A 6 9.08 5.30 -2.07
C SER A 6 8.32 4.04 -2.45
N HIS A 7 7.32 4.17 -3.33
CA HIS A 7 6.55 3.03 -3.81
C HIS A 7 7.34 2.11 -4.75
N PHE A 8 8.25 2.66 -5.56
CA PHE A 8 9.17 1.87 -6.36
C PHE A 8 10.08 1.00 -5.47
N HIS A 9 10.73 1.59 -4.46
CA HIS A 9 11.60 0.88 -3.53
C HIS A 9 10.86 -0.22 -2.74
N LEU A 10 9.59 -0.02 -2.41
CA LEU A 10 8.75 -1.00 -1.72
C LEU A 10 8.70 -2.35 -2.46
N PHE A 11 8.69 -2.32 -3.79
CA PHE A 11 8.58 -3.51 -4.61
C PHE A 11 9.92 -4.12 -5.05
N VAL A 12 11.07 -3.43 -4.86
CA VAL A 12 12.37 -3.94 -5.33
C VAL A 12 12.72 -5.29 -4.68
N VAL A 13 12.63 -5.39 -3.36
CA VAL A 13 12.97 -6.62 -2.64
C VAL A 13 12.02 -7.78 -2.97
N PRO A 14 10.67 -7.62 -2.95
CA PRO A 14 9.76 -8.69 -3.37
C PRO A 14 9.98 -9.20 -4.79
N MET A 15 10.28 -8.31 -5.74
CA MET A 15 10.53 -8.72 -7.13
C MET A 15 11.81 -9.52 -7.29
N LEU A 16 12.75 -9.38 -6.36
CA LEU A 16 14.01 -10.11 -6.33
C LEU A 16 13.97 -11.40 -5.48
N PHE A 17 12.83 -11.79 -4.95
CA PHE A 17 12.70 -13.01 -4.15
C PHE A 17 13.25 -14.27 -4.81
N PRO A 18 13.06 -14.53 -6.13
CA PRO A 18 13.68 -15.69 -6.76
C PRO A 18 15.21 -15.69 -6.63
N PHE A 19 15.83 -14.53 -6.90
CA PHE A 19 17.26 -14.32 -6.79
C PHE A 19 17.74 -14.40 -5.32
N LEU A 20 17.06 -13.70 -4.40
CA LEU A 20 17.43 -13.67 -2.99
C LEU A 20 17.35 -15.06 -2.34
N LYS A 21 16.29 -15.83 -2.64
CA LYS A 21 16.13 -17.20 -2.15
C LYS A 21 17.31 -18.09 -2.55
N GLU A 22 17.69 -18.04 -3.81
CA GLU A 22 18.79 -18.85 -4.34
C GLU A 22 20.15 -18.43 -3.74
N GLN A 23 20.43 -17.12 -3.71
CA GLN A 23 21.72 -16.61 -3.25
C GLN A 23 21.90 -16.71 -1.72
N LEU A 24 20.84 -16.53 -0.94
CA LEU A 24 20.91 -16.58 0.52
C LEU A 24 20.69 -17.99 1.09
N GLY A 25 20.15 -18.91 0.31
CA GLY A 25 19.82 -20.27 0.76
C GLY A 25 18.72 -20.30 1.83
N VAL A 26 17.78 -19.33 1.79
CA VAL A 26 16.70 -19.17 2.78
C VAL A 26 15.35 -19.54 2.19
N GLY A 27 14.34 -19.76 3.05
CA GLY A 27 12.95 -19.94 2.65
C GLY A 27 12.21 -18.64 2.36
N TYR A 28 10.97 -18.74 1.94
CA TYR A 28 10.11 -17.58 1.73
C TYR A 28 9.59 -16.99 3.03
N ILE A 29 9.53 -17.75 4.13
CA ILE A 29 9.22 -17.22 5.47
C ILE A 29 10.29 -16.21 5.89
N GLU A 30 11.58 -16.54 5.72
CA GLU A 30 12.69 -15.65 6.05
C GLU A 30 12.68 -14.39 5.18
N LEU A 31 12.37 -14.49 3.90
CA LEU A 31 12.20 -13.35 3.01
C LEU A 31 10.98 -12.51 3.41
N GLY A 32 9.87 -13.16 3.76
CA GLY A 32 8.67 -12.52 4.29
C GLY A 32 8.94 -11.82 5.62
N PHE A 33 9.76 -12.42 6.50
CA PHE A 33 10.14 -11.78 7.75
C PHE A 33 10.87 -10.44 7.55
N ALA A 34 11.72 -10.33 6.53
CA ALA A 34 12.33 -9.05 6.18
C ALA A 34 11.28 -7.99 5.81
N LEU A 35 10.23 -8.34 5.06
CA LEU A 35 9.12 -7.42 4.76
C LEU A 35 8.30 -7.08 6.02
N THR A 36 8.12 -8.03 6.92
CA THR A 36 7.48 -7.78 8.23
C THR A 36 8.30 -6.79 9.06
N VAL A 37 9.63 -6.97 9.14
CA VAL A 37 10.53 -6.01 9.80
C VAL A 37 10.40 -4.62 9.20
N PHE A 38 10.41 -4.51 7.87
CA PHE A 38 10.16 -3.25 7.17
C PHE A 38 8.83 -2.62 7.60
N ALA A 39 7.73 -3.39 7.58
CA ALA A 39 6.40 -2.88 7.91
C ALA A 39 6.28 -2.42 9.39
N VAL A 40 6.84 -3.19 10.31
CA VAL A 40 6.86 -2.86 11.74
C VAL A 40 7.67 -1.58 11.99
N VAL A 41 8.88 -1.50 11.45
CA VAL A 41 9.75 -0.32 11.61
C VAL A 41 9.07 0.91 11.00
N SER A 42 8.56 0.79 9.78
CA SER A 42 7.86 1.91 9.12
C SER A 42 6.66 2.39 9.94
N GLY A 43 5.81 1.47 10.41
CA GLY A 43 4.63 1.81 11.20
C GLY A 43 4.96 2.47 12.54
N LEU A 44 5.95 1.94 13.27
CA LEU A 44 6.34 2.46 14.58
C LEU A 44 7.05 3.82 14.49
N THR A 45 7.80 4.06 13.42
CA THR A 45 8.61 5.27 13.30
C THR A 45 7.93 6.41 12.54
N GLN A 46 6.80 6.18 11.88
CA GLN A 46 6.11 7.19 11.08
C GLN A 46 5.71 8.43 11.90
N ALA A 47 5.13 8.26 13.08
CA ALA A 47 4.75 9.39 13.94
C ALA A 47 5.98 10.13 14.51
N PRO A 48 7.03 9.46 15.06
CA PRO A 48 8.30 10.10 15.40
C PRO A 48 8.94 10.87 14.26
N MET A 49 8.92 10.34 13.03
CA MET A 49 9.50 11.03 11.87
C MET A 49 8.68 12.25 11.45
N GLY A 50 7.35 12.22 11.58
CA GLY A 50 6.51 13.41 11.42
C GLY A 50 6.92 14.51 12.40
N TYR A 51 7.02 14.18 13.68
CA TYR A 51 7.48 15.13 14.71
C TYR A 51 8.91 15.67 14.49
N LEU A 52 9.81 14.81 14.00
CA LEU A 52 11.16 15.24 13.64
C LEU A 52 11.10 16.21 12.44
N GLY A 53 10.24 15.96 11.46
CA GLY A 53 10.02 16.84 10.31
C GLY A 53 9.54 18.24 10.69
N ASP A 54 8.64 18.32 11.69
CA ASP A 54 8.19 19.60 12.22
C ASP A 54 9.34 20.40 12.86
N ARG A 55 10.34 19.73 13.45
CA ARG A 55 11.46 20.37 14.11
C ARG A 55 12.60 20.78 13.19
N ILE A 56 13.01 19.90 12.29
CA ILE A 56 14.20 20.11 11.45
C ILE A 56 13.90 20.51 10.02
N GLY A 57 12.61 20.47 9.63
CA GLY A 57 12.10 20.78 8.29
C GLY A 57 11.74 19.53 7.49
N ALA A 58 10.55 19.54 6.87
CA ALA A 58 10.03 18.43 6.09
C ALA A 58 10.91 18.11 4.87
N ARG A 59 11.48 19.13 4.21
CA ARG A 59 12.42 18.96 3.10
C ARG A 59 13.63 18.13 3.50
N LYS A 60 14.25 18.41 4.65
CA LYS A 60 15.47 17.73 5.08
C LYS A 60 15.22 16.26 5.34
N ILE A 61 14.14 15.93 6.07
CA ILE A 61 13.85 14.52 6.33
C ILE A 61 13.42 13.77 5.07
N LEU A 62 12.76 14.42 4.11
CA LEU A 62 12.42 13.81 2.83
C LEU A 62 13.68 13.43 2.03
N LEU A 63 14.66 14.33 1.95
CA LEU A 63 15.95 14.06 1.31
C LEU A 63 16.73 12.97 2.02
N MET A 64 16.71 12.95 3.36
CA MET A 64 17.30 11.88 4.16
C MET A 64 16.63 10.53 3.90
N GLY A 65 15.29 10.48 3.82
CA GLY A 65 14.54 9.27 3.51
C GLY A 65 14.90 8.71 2.12
N LEU A 66 14.92 9.57 1.10
CA LEU A 66 15.32 9.17 -0.26
C LEU A 66 16.73 8.58 -0.29
N THR A 67 17.68 9.25 0.37
CA THR A 67 19.08 8.82 0.42
C THR A 67 19.24 7.52 1.22
N LEU A 68 18.59 7.42 2.39
CA LEU A 68 18.64 6.24 3.25
C LEU A 68 18.04 5.01 2.58
N GLY A 69 16.87 5.15 1.95
CA GLY A 69 16.21 4.04 1.23
C GLY A 69 17.05 3.53 0.07
N GLY A 70 17.61 4.46 -0.71
CA GLY A 70 18.52 4.09 -1.80
C GLY A 70 19.81 3.42 -1.31
N PHE A 71 20.41 3.97 -0.25
CA PHE A 71 21.63 3.42 0.35
C PHE A 71 21.39 2.00 0.91
N ALA A 72 20.22 1.75 1.53
CA ALA A 72 19.86 0.42 2.03
C ALA A 72 19.86 -0.65 0.93
N LEU A 73 19.31 -0.33 -0.26
CA LEU A 73 19.32 -1.23 -1.41
C LEU A 73 20.71 -1.40 -2.01
N ILE A 74 21.51 -0.34 -2.10
CA ILE A 74 22.89 -0.39 -2.59
C ILE A 74 23.73 -1.29 -1.69
N MET A 75 23.64 -1.13 -0.37
CA MET A 75 24.37 -1.94 0.62
C MET A 75 23.98 -3.42 0.52
N LEU A 76 22.68 -3.72 0.35
CA LEU A 76 22.21 -5.08 0.13
C LEU A 76 22.78 -5.65 -1.18
N GLY A 77 22.85 -4.85 -2.24
CA GLY A 77 23.44 -5.27 -3.52
C GLY A 77 24.94 -5.53 -3.45
N ILE A 78 25.68 -4.83 -2.60
CA ILE A 78 27.13 -5.01 -2.41
C ILE A 78 27.40 -6.20 -1.47
N HIS A 79 26.66 -6.29 -0.37
CA HIS A 79 26.85 -7.31 0.67
C HIS A 79 25.59 -8.16 0.81
N LEU A 80 25.47 -9.19 -0.02
CA LEU A 80 24.30 -10.05 0.01
C LEU A 80 24.45 -11.12 1.09
N SER A 81 23.77 -10.91 2.20
CA SER A 81 23.58 -11.89 3.28
C SER A 81 22.24 -11.68 3.96
N TYR A 82 21.74 -12.68 4.67
CA TYR A 82 20.47 -12.56 5.38
C TYR A 82 20.50 -11.44 6.45
N SER A 83 21.60 -11.29 7.15
CA SER A 83 21.76 -10.21 8.13
C SER A 83 21.68 -8.81 7.47
N TRP A 84 22.30 -8.65 6.29
CA TRP A 84 22.20 -7.43 5.50
C TRP A 84 20.80 -7.21 4.93
N LEU A 85 20.09 -8.27 4.57
CA LEU A 85 18.68 -8.17 4.16
C LEU A 85 17.82 -7.61 5.30
N ILE A 86 17.97 -8.12 6.53
CA ILE A 86 17.25 -7.60 7.69
C ILE A 86 17.68 -6.15 8.02
N ALA A 87 18.98 -5.85 7.99
CA ALA A 87 19.45 -4.48 8.19
C ALA A 87 18.89 -3.51 7.14
N SER A 88 18.87 -3.92 5.87
CA SER A 88 18.26 -3.14 4.79
C SER A 88 16.76 -2.97 4.98
N ALA A 89 16.04 -3.99 5.46
CA ALA A 89 14.62 -3.89 5.77
C ALA A 89 14.33 -2.85 6.88
N VAL A 90 15.18 -2.79 7.92
CA VAL A 90 15.10 -1.75 8.97
C VAL A 90 15.32 -0.37 8.36
N LEU A 91 16.38 -0.19 7.56
CA LEU A 91 16.72 1.11 6.95
C LEU A 91 15.64 1.56 5.94
N LEU A 92 15.13 0.62 5.13
CA LEU A 92 14.01 0.88 4.21
C LEU A 92 12.73 1.26 4.97
N GLY A 93 12.44 0.59 6.10
CA GLY A 93 11.31 0.92 6.97
C GLY A 93 11.42 2.33 7.55
N LEU A 94 12.61 2.69 8.06
CA LEU A 94 12.90 4.05 8.53
C LEU A 94 12.75 5.08 7.39
N ALA A 95 13.28 4.79 6.20
CA ALA A 95 13.14 5.64 5.03
C ALA A 95 11.67 5.81 4.63
N ASN A 96 10.90 4.72 4.61
CA ASN A 96 9.49 4.74 4.22
C ASN A 96 8.62 5.56 5.19
N SER A 97 8.92 5.57 6.47
CA SER A 97 8.17 6.29 7.49
C SER A 97 8.18 7.81 7.32
N VAL A 98 9.13 8.33 6.54
CA VAL A 98 9.34 9.76 6.33
C VAL A 98 8.42 10.34 5.25
N TYR A 99 8.11 9.56 4.19
CA TYR A 99 7.52 10.12 2.98
C TYR A 99 6.15 10.75 3.21
N HIS A 100 5.20 10.04 3.83
CA HIS A 100 3.86 10.57 4.03
C HIS A 100 3.83 11.85 4.88
N PRO A 101 4.48 11.90 6.08
CA PRO A 101 4.50 13.12 6.88
C PRO A 101 5.15 14.29 6.15
N ALA A 102 6.31 14.07 5.51
CA ALA A 102 7.06 15.13 4.85
C ALA A 102 6.35 15.63 3.58
N ASP A 103 5.86 14.72 2.75
CA ASP A 103 5.17 15.08 1.51
C ASP A 103 3.89 15.88 1.80
N TYR A 104 3.10 15.45 2.80
CA TYR A 104 1.87 16.14 3.18
C TYR A 104 2.17 17.51 3.80
N ALA A 105 3.21 17.64 4.63
CA ALA A 105 3.62 18.92 5.20
C ALA A 105 4.02 19.92 4.09
N ILE A 106 4.85 19.48 3.13
CA ILE A 106 5.28 20.33 2.00
C ILE A 106 4.10 20.72 1.12
N LEU A 107 3.22 19.78 0.77
CA LEU A 107 2.05 20.08 -0.07
C LEU A 107 1.09 21.04 0.63
N SER A 108 0.79 20.79 1.92
CA SER A 108 -0.14 21.63 2.69
C SER A 108 0.38 23.04 2.93
N ALA A 109 1.70 23.23 3.03
CA ALA A 109 2.30 24.53 3.23
C ALA A 109 2.37 25.40 1.95
N HIS A 110 2.34 24.78 0.76
CA HIS A 110 2.64 25.49 -0.49
C HIS A 110 1.52 25.44 -1.53
N MET A 111 0.42 24.71 -1.26
CA MET A 111 -0.72 24.64 -2.17
C MET A 111 -1.90 25.45 -1.65
N ASP A 112 -2.51 26.24 -2.54
CA ASP A 112 -3.77 26.91 -2.25
C ASP A 112 -4.87 25.87 -1.94
N GLU A 113 -5.78 26.18 -1.01
CA GLU A 113 -6.92 25.30 -0.66
C GLU A 113 -7.73 24.86 -1.88
N ALA A 114 -7.95 25.76 -2.85
CA ALA A 114 -8.68 25.46 -4.09
C ALA A 114 -7.98 24.42 -4.99
N ARG A 115 -6.68 24.20 -4.83
CA ARG A 115 -5.86 23.27 -5.62
C ARG A 115 -5.37 22.07 -4.83
N MET A 116 -5.62 22.03 -3.53
CA MET A 116 -5.13 20.99 -2.61
C MET A 116 -5.56 19.58 -3.07
N GLY A 117 -6.83 19.40 -3.42
CA GLY A 117 -7.32 18.09 -3.89
C GLY A 117 -6.59 17.60 -5.14
N ARG A 118 -6.29 18.50 -6.09
CA ARG A 118 -5.52 18.15 -7.30
C ARG A 118 -4.07 17.78 -6.95
N ALA A 119 -3.45 18.50 -6.02
CA ALA A 119 -2.08 18.23 -5.59
C ALA A 119 -1.96 16.85 -4.93
N PHE A 120 -2.88 16.52 -4.03
CA PHE A 120 -2.93 15.17 -3.41
C PHE A 120 -3.25 14.08 -4.42
N SER A 121 -4.12 14.33 -5.41
CA SER A 121 -4.40 13.34 -6.47
C SER A 121 -3.16 13.02 -7.31
N ILE A 122 -2.40 14.05 -7.71
CA ILE A 122 -1.15 13.88 -8.47
C ILE A 122 -0.10 13.16 -7.61
N HIS A 123 0.00 13.51 -6.33
CA HIS A 123 0.89 12.86 -5.37
C HIS A 123 0.56 11.36 -5.23
N THR A 124 -0.70 11.03 -4.99
CA THR A 124 -1.16 9.64 -4.87
C THR A 124 -0.93 8.85 -6.16
N PHE A 125 -1.29 9.45 -7.31
CA PHE A 125 -1.04 8.85 -8.62
C PHE A 125 0.44 8.54 -8.84
N ALA A 126 1.34 9.46 -8.46
CA ALA A 126 2.78 9.23 -8.59
C ALA A 126 3.26 8.04 -7.76
N GLY A 127 2.74 7.85 -6.53
CA GLY A 127 3.02 6.66 -5.71
C GLY A 127 2.56 5.38 -6.40
N PHE A 128 1.30 5.31 -6.80
CA PHE A 128 0.76 4.14 -7.52
C PHE A 128 1.55 3.82 -8.79
N LEU A 129 1.93 4.85 -9.57
CA LEU A 129 2.74 4.67 -10.76
C LEU A 129 4.12 4.10 -10.43
N GLY A 130 4.76 4.55 -9.34
CA GLY A 130 6.05 4.01 -8.89
C GLY A 130 5.99 2.51 -8.60
N GLY A 131 4.94 2.09 -7.84
CA GLY A 131 4.68 0.68 -7.60
C GLY A 131 4.34 -0.11 -8.87
N ALA A 132 3.54 0.47 -9.75
CA ALA A 132 3.08 -0.19 -10.97
C ALA A 132 4.21 -0.52 -11.96
N VAL A 133 5.19 0.37 -12.10
CA VAL A 133 6.32 0.16 -13.01
C VAL A 133 7.46 -0.64 -12.40
N ALA A 134 7.47 -0.81 -11.07
CA ALA A 134 8.57 -1.47 -10.36
C ALA A 134 8.85 -2.89 -10.88
N PRO A 135 7.86 -3.80 -11.08
CA PRO A 135 8.15 -5.15 -11.56
C PRO A 135 8.81 -5.16 -12.94
N ALA A 136 8.34 -4.32 -13.87
CA ALA A 136 8.93 -4.23 -15.21
C ALA A 136 10.35 -3.65 -15.18
N ILE A 137 10.58 -2.59 -14.41
CA ILE A 137 11.91 -1.97 -14.27
C ILE A 137 12.88 -2.93 -13.60
N VAL A 138 12.49 -3.58 -12.50
CA VAL A 138 13.36 -4.55 -11.81
C VAL A 138 13.68 -5.73 -12.71
N ALA A 139 12.71 -6.25 -13.47
CA ALA A 139 12.95 -7.33 -14.41
C ALA A 139 13.96 -6.91 -15.51
N ALA A 140 13.84 -5.70 -16.04
CA ALA A 140 14.78 -5.15 -17.01
C ALA A 140 16.20 -4.97 -16.41
N LEU A 141 16.29 -4.48 -15.19
CA LEU A 141 17.55 -4.33 -14.46
C LEU A 141 18.22 -5.68 -14.21
N VAL A 142 17.43 -6.70 -13.77
CA VAL A 142 17.96 -8.07 -13.59
C VAL A 142 18.49 -8.63 -14.91
N ALA A 143 17.77 -8.44 -16.01
CA ALA A 143 18.22 -8.89 -17.32
C ALA A 143 19.53 -8.20 -17.79
N ALA A 144 19.71 -6.92 -17.45
CA ALA A 144 20.85 -6.13 -17.86
C ALA A 144 22.08 -6.28 -16.93
N THR A 145 21.86 -6.44 -15.61
CA THR A 145 22.93 -6.30 -14.60
C THR A 145 22.96 -7.44 -13.57
N GLY A 146 22.07 -8.42 -13.69
CA GLY A 146 21.87 -9.44 -12.67
C GLY A 146 21.21 -8.89 -11.40
N GLY A 147 20.95 -9.77 -10.41
CA GLY A 147 20.24 -9.38 -9.19
C GLY A 147 20.99 -8.38 -8.29
N HIS A 148 22.32 -8.53 -8.16
CA HIS A 148 23.17 -7.58 -7.44
C HIS A 148 23.12 -6.19 -8.07
N GLY A 149 23.33 -6.12 -9.39
CA GLY A 149 23.27 -4.87 -10.13
C GLY A 149 21.90 -4.21 -10.08
N ALA A 150 20.83 -5.00 -10.16
CA ALA A 150 19.46 -4.51 -10.03
C ALA A 150 19.21 -3.80 -8.67
N LEU A 151 19.70 -4.38 -7.56
CA LEU A 151 19.62 -3.75 -6.23
C LEU A 151 20.39 -2.42 -6.19
N ILE A 152 21.61 -2.40 -6.73
CA ILE A 152 22.47 -1.20 -6.72
C ILE A 152 21.85 -0.09 -7.59
N VAL A 153 21.41 -0.41 -8.80
CA VAL A 153 20.84 0.59 -9.72
C VAL A 153 19.49 1.09 -9.21
N ALA A 154 18.62 0.20 -8.74
CA ALA A 154 17.34 0.59 -8.13
C ALA A 154 17.55 1.48 -6.90
N GLY A 155 18.55 1.15 -6.08
CA GLY A 155 18.94 1.95 -4.92
C GLY A 155 19.47 3.33 -5.31
N ALA A 156 20.26 3.44 -6.37
CA ALA A 156 20.83 4.70 -6.84
C ALA A 156 19.78 5.74 -7.26
N ILE A 157 18.56 5.32 -7.60
CA ILE A 157 17.45 6.22 -7.94
C ILE A 157 17.11 7.15 -6.76
N GLY A 158 17.13 6.65 -5.53
CA GLY A 158 16.81 7.46 -4.34
C GLY A 158 17.75 8.67 -4.16
N PRO A 159 19.07 8.45 -4.01
CA PRO A 159 20.05 9.55 -3.95
C PRO A 159 20.06 10.45 -5.17
N ALA A 160 19.85 9.89 -6.39
CA ALA A 160 19.77 10.69 -7.60
C ALA A 160 18.57 11.66 -7.58
N VAL A 161 17.41 11.18 -7.15
CA VAL A 161 16.23 12.05 -6.97
C VAL A 161 16.42 13.03 -5.82
N ALA A 162 17.08 12.63 -4.71
CA ALA A 162 17.40 13.54 -3.63
C ALA A 162 18.31 14.69 -4.11
N LEU A 163 19.35 14.37 -4.90
CA LEU A 163 20.23 15.37 -5.50
C LEU A 163 19.48 16.30 -6.47
N LEU A 164 18.61 15.74 -7.32
CA LEU A 164 17.78 16.53 -8.21
C LEU A 164 16.89 17.51 -7.42
N LEU A 165 16.24 17.06 -6.34
CA LEU A 165 15.40 17.91 -5.49
C LEU A 165 16.20 18.96 -4.73
N LEU A 166 17.46 18.68 -4.39
CA LEU A 166 18.39 19.69 -3.83
C LEU A 166 18.70 20.79 -4.84
N VAL A 167 19.01 20.42 -6.09
CA VAL A 167 19.36 21.37 -7.16
C VAL A 167 18.17 22.20 -7.59
N VAL A 168 16.99 21.58 -7.76
CA VAL A 168 15.76 22.28 -8.14
C VAL A 168 15.25 23.19 -7.02
N GLY A 169 15.59 22.90 -5.78
CA GLY A 169 15.24 23.74 -4.66
C GLY A 169 13.76 23.63 -4.27
N ILE A 170 13.32 22.47 -3.76
CA ILE A 170 11.97 22.37 -3.19
C ILE A 170 11.85 23.24 -1.94
N PRO A 171 10.70 23.92 -1.76
CA PRO A 171 10.47 24.72 -0.57
C PRO A 171 10.44 23.86 0.68
N ASP A 172 10.85 24.43 1.82
CA ASP A 172 10.75 23.76 3.13
C ASP A 172 9.42 24.12 3.80
N ALA A 173 8.82 23.16 4.49
CA ALA A 173 7.71 23.38 5.39
C ALA A 173 8.26 23.23 6.81
N CYS A 174 8.55 24.37 7.46
CA CYS A 174 8.68 24.41 8.91
C CYS A 174 7.28 24.54 9.50
N ALA A 175 7.01 23.90 10.63
CA ALA A 175 5.74 24.04 11.33
C ALA A 175 5.43 25.52 11.52
N ALA A 176 4.46 26.06 10.79
CA ALA A 176 3.80 27.24 11.23
C ALA A 176 3.23 26.91 12.61
N ASP A 177 3.38 27.83 13.57
CA ASP A 177 2.96 27.73 14.96
C ASP A 177 1.43 27.46 15.02
N HIS A 178 1.02 26.26 14.63
CA HIS A 178 -0.33 25.76 14.82
C HIS A 178 -0.46 25.40 16.30
N ARG A 179 -0.46 26.44 17.15
CA ARG A 179 -1.18 26.38 18.40
C ARG A 179 -2.63 26.09 18.05
N THR A 180 -2.97 24.82 17.97
CA THR A 180 -4.35 24.40 18.12
C THR A 180 -4.78 24.84 19.51
N ASP A 181 -5.43 25.99 19.59
CA ASP A 181 -6.16 26.39 20.77
C ASP A 181 -7.07 25.22 21.14
N GLY A 182 -6.70 24.57 22.24
CA GLY A 182 -7.34 23.36 22.71
C GLY A 182 -8.78 23.63 23.15
N VAL A 183 -9.69 23.67 22.20
CA VAL A 183 -11.09 23.43 22.50
C VAL A 183 -11.19 21.96 22.89
N LYS A 184 -11.22 21.68 24.19
CA LYS A 184 -11.62 20.40 24.78
C LYS A 184 -13.11 20.19 24.50
N THR A 185 -13.48 19.94 23.27
CA THR A 185 -14.76 19.33 22.96
C THR A 185 -14.73 17.92 23.52
N LEU A 186 -15.75 17.53 24.28
CA LEU A 186 -15.99 16.14 24.69
C LEU A 186 -15.86 15.28 23.43
N GLN A 187 -14.80 14.47 23.39
CA GLN A 187 -14.48 13.70 22.20
C GLN A 187 -15.48 12.55 22.11
N PRO A 188 -16.29 12.45 21.05
CA PRO A 188 -17.18 11.32 20.90
C PRO A 188 -16.35 10.03 20.86
N ASP A 189 -16.88 8.96 21.45
CA ASP A 189 -16.24 7.65 21.40
C ASP A 189 -16.15 7.21 19.93
N ILE A 190 -14.93 7.12 19.43
CA ILE A 190 -14.64 6.82 18.03
C ILE A 190 -14.63 5.32 17.74
N LEU A 191 -14.38 4.48 18.77
CA LEU A 191 -14.32 3.04 18.64
C LEU A 191 -15.72 2.41 18.53
N THR A 192 -16.48 2.84 17.54
CA THR A 192 -17.79 2.25 17.25
C THR A 192 -17.62 0.87 16.60
N PRO A 193 -18.62 -0.04 16.71
CA PRO A 193 -18.61 -1.31 16.02
C PRO A 193 -18.37 -1.17 14.51
N ALA A 194 -18.89 -0.12 13.87
CA ALA A 194 -18.65 0.16 12.45
C ALA A 194 -17.17 0.44 12.13
N ILE A 195 -16.49 1.23 12.97
CA ILE A 195 -15.05 1.52 12.79
C ILE A 195 -14.22 0.26 12.99
N ILE A 196 -14.56 -0.60 13.95
CA ILE A 196 -13.88 -1.90 14.15
C ILE A 196 -14.06 -2.80 12.92
N VAL A 197 -15.29 -2.93 12.41
CA VAL A 197 -15.57 -3.72 11.20
C VAL A 197 -14.80 -3.19 9.99
N LEU A 198 -14.74 -1.86 9.82
CA LEU A 198 -13.95 -1.24 8.76
C LEU A 198 -12.44 -1.46 8.94
N THR A 199 -11.93 -1.49 10.18
CA THR A 199 -10.53 -1.83 10.44
C THR A 199 -10.22 -3.27 10.01
N VAL A 200 -11.11 -4.23 10.32
CA VAL A 200 -10.99 -5.62 9.84
C VAL A 200 -11.09 -5.67 8.33
N PHE A 201 -12.00 -4.93 7.71
CA PHE A 201 -12.13 -4.81 6.25
C PHE A 201 -10.80 -4.35 5.61
N PHE A 202 -10.16 -3.30 6.14
CA PHE A 202 -8.86 -2.81 5.65
C PHE A 202 -7.73 -3.84 5.87
N THR A 203 -7.79 -4.61 6.96
CA THR A 203 -6.84 -5.70 7.21
C THR A 203 -6.96 -6.79 6.14
N LEU A 204 -8.19 -7.26 5.85
CA LEU A 204 -8.44 -8.26 4.82
C LEU A 204 -8.06 -7.76 3.42
N LEU A 205 -8.35 -6.49 3.13
CA LEU A 205 -7.93 -5.84 1.89
C LEU A 205 -6.40 -5.81 1.75
N SER A 206 -5.70 -5.47 2.82
CA SER A 206 -4.23 -5.48 2.85
C SER A 206 -3.69 -6.90 2.61
N LEU A 207 -4.23 -7.90 3.31
CA LEU A 207 -3.86 -9.30 3.13
C LEU A 207 -4.05 -9.76 1.68
N SER A 208 -5.20 -9.46 1.08
CA SER A 208 -5.50 -9.88 -0.29
C SER A 208 -4.55 -9.27 -1.33
N ASN A 209 -4.25 -7.98 -1.20
CA ASN A 209 -3.38 -7.28 -2.14
C ASN A 209 -1.89 -7.60 -1.94
N ALA A 210 -1.44 -7.72 -0.69
CA ALA A 210 -0.05 -7.98 -0.38
C ALA A 210 0.41 -9.38 -0.81
N GLY A 211 -0.47 -10.37 -0.78
CA GLY A 211 -0.18 -11.72 -1.33
C GLY A 211 0.19 -11.63 -2.81
N ILE A 212 -0.66 -11.04 -3.61
CA ILE A 212 -0.43 -10.87 -5.05
C ILE A 212 0.77 -9.94 -5.29
N GLY A 213 0.84 -8.80 -4.61
CA GLY A 213 1.89 -7.79 -4.81
C GLY A 213 3.29 -8.28 -4.45
N ASN A 214 3.45 -8.98 -3.33
CA ASN A 214 4.77 -9.38 -2.83
C ASN A 214 5.19 -10.78 -3.27
N PHE A 215 4.23 -11.71 -3.43
CA PHE A 215 4.51 -13.11 -3.73
C PHE A 215 4.00 -13.56 -5.10
N GLY A 216 3.24 -12.74 -5.83
CA GLY A 216 2.64 -13.11 -7.10
C GLY A 216 3.67 -13.56 -8.15
N VAL A 217 4.81 -12.88 -8.26
CA VAL A 217 5.88 -13.25 -9.20
C VAL A 217 6.42 -14.64 -8.89
N VAL A 218 6.84 -14.88 -7.64
CA VAL A 218 7.39 -16.18 -7.24
C VAL A 218 6.36 -17.30 -7.30
N ALA A 219 5.08 -17.00 -7.00
CA ALA A 219 4.00 -17.95 -7.11
C ALA A 219 3.72 -18.36 -8.56
N LEU A 220 3.72 -17.39 -9.49
CA LEU A 220 3.58 -17.66 -10.92
C LEU A 220 4.75 -18.47 -11.49
N MET A 221 5.97 -18.20 -11.01
CA MET A 221 7.15 -18.96 -11.45
C MET A 221 7.11 -20.40 -10.93
N SER A 222 6.92 -20.61 -9.63
CA SER A 222 7.03 -21.92 -9.00
C SER A 222 5.77 -22.79 -9.16
N GLY A 223 4.57 -22.18 -9.23
CA GLY A 223 3.30 -22.91 -9.33
C GLY A 223 2.82 -23.15 -10.74
N TYR A 224 3.14 -22.22 -11.65
CA TYR A 224 2.59 -22.26 -13.02
C TYR A 224 3.68 -22.34 -14.10
N GLY A 225 4.97 -22.45 -13.71
CA GLY A 225 6.08 -22.56 -14.65
C GLY A 225 6.28 -21.30 -15.50
N SER A 226 5.75 -20.14 -15.07
CA SER A 226 5.91 -18.89 -15.79
C SER A 226 7.36 -18.43 -15.76
N SER A 227 7.85 -17.85 -16.87
CA SER A 227 9.16 -17.19 -16.86
C SER A 227 9.12 -15.95 -15.94
N PHE A 228 10.29 -15.55 -15.44
CA PHE A 228 10.45 -14.34 -14.63
C PHE A 228 9.87 -13.10 -15.34
N SER A 229 10.13 -12.98 -16.65
CA SER A 229 9.61 -11.89 -17.47
C SER A 229 8.07 -11.91 -17.54
N THR A 230 7.47 -13.07 -17.84
CA THR A 230 6.00 -13.22 -17.91
C THR A 230 5.33 -12.88 -16.58
N ALA A 231 5.88 -13.37 -15.48
CA ALA A 231 5.35 -13.11 -14.14
C ALA A 231 5.41 -11.61 -13.77
N ASN A 232 6.52 -10.94 -14.10
CA ASN A 232 6.65 -9.49 -13.87
C ASN A 232 5.74 -8.67 -14.79
N ILE A 233 5.54 -9.06 -16.05
CA ILE A 233 4.58 -8.40 -16.96
C ILE A 233 3.15 -8.53 -16.40
N ALA A 234 2.77 -9.71 -15.94
CA ALA A 234 1.45 -9.95 -15.34
C ALA A 234 1.24 -9.08 -14.07
N LEU A 235 2.24 -8.99 -13.20
CA LEU A 235 2.16 -8.14 -12.01
C LEU A 235 2.18 -6.64 -12.36
N THR A 236 2.99 -6.22 -13.34
CA THR A 236 2.95 -4.85 -13.87
C THR A 236 1.57 -4.48 -14.39
N ALA A 237 0.91 -5.41 -15.12
CA ALA A 237 -0.45 -5.22 -15.60
C ALA A 237 -1.44 -5.09 -14.42
N PHE A 238 -1.34 -5.94 -13.40
CA PHE A 238 -2.16 -5.84 -12.19
C PHE A 238 -2.03 -4.47 -11.52
N LEU A 239 -0.81 -4.04 -11.22
CA LEU A 239 -0.56 -2.78 -10.52
C LEU A 239 -0.87 -1.55 -11.40
N GLY A 240 -0.54 -1.60 -12.69
CA GLY A 240 -0.81 -0.53 -13.65
C GLY A 240 -2.32 -0.32 -13.85
N PHE A 241 -3.06 -1.38 -14.07
CA PHE A 241 -4.51 -1.30 -14.22
C PHE A 241 -5.21 -0.96 -12.89
N SER A 242 -4.64 -1.32 -11.73
CA SER A 242 -5.14 -0.83 -10.44
C SER A 242 -5.07 0.70 -10.36
N THR A 243 -3.98 1.30 -10.82
CA THR A 243 -3.84 2.76 -10.88
C THR A 243 -4.92 3.41 -11.76
N ILE A 244 -5.21 2.83 -12.93
CA ILE A 244 -6.30 3.27 -13.81
C ILE A 244 -7.66 3.06 -13.14
N GLY A 245 -7.84 1.92 -12.45
CA GLY A 245 -9.04 1.58 -11.71
C GLY A 245 -9.38 2.60 -10.62
N VAL A 246 -8.39 3.11 -9.90
CA VAL A 246 -8.60 4.17 -8.88
C VAL A 246 -9.22 5.42 -9.51
N LEU A 247 -8.74 5.84 -10.68
CA LEU A 247 -9.31 7.00 -11.38
C LEU A 247 -10.76 6.74 -11.81
N ALA A 248 -11.03 5.58 -12.41
CA ALA A 248 -12.38 5.18 -12.80
C ALA A 248 -13.32 5.06 -11.58
N GLY A 249 -12.81 4.53 -10.47
CA GLY A 249 -13.53 4.39 -9.20
C GLY A 249 -13.94 5.73 -8.59
N GLY A 250 -13.12 6.77 -8.74
CA GLY A 250 -13.46 8.13 -8.32
C GLY A 250 -14.72 8.63 -9.02
N PHE A 251 -14.80 8.53 -10.35
CA PHE A 251 -16.00 8.91 -11.10
C PHE A 251 -17.22 8.08 -10.71
N LEU A 252 -17.04 6.80 -10.39
CA LEU A 252 -18.14 5.94 -9.97
C LEU A 252 -18.62 6.31 -8.55
N ALA A 253 -17.70 6.59 -7.63
CA ALA A 253 -18.03 6.99 -6.27
C ALA A 253 -18.82 8.29 -6.21
N ASP A 254 -18.50 9.26 -7.07
CA ASP A 254 -19.24 10.54 -7.17
C ASP A 254 -20.68 10.36 -7.67
N ARG A 255 -20.96 9.28 -8.43
CA ARG A 255 -22.27 9.03 -9.05
C ARG A 255 -23.17 8.07 -8.28
N THR A 256 -22.65 7.42 -7.25
CA THR A 256 -23.42 6.44 -6.46
C THR A 256 -23.48 6.82 -4.99
N ARG A 257 -24.59 6.44 -4.35
CA ARG A 257 -24.72 6.47 -2.86
C ARG A 257 -24.62 5.06 -2.25
N ARG A 258 -24.42 4.03 -3.10
CA ARG A 258 -24.39 2.62 -2.68
C ARG A 258 -22.95 2.10 -2.67
N HIS A 259 -22.07 2.78 -1.93
CA HIS A 259 -20.65 2.49 -1.92
C HIS A 259 -20.33 1.05 -1.49
N GLY A 260 -21.07 0.50 -0.51
CA GLY A 260 -20.91 -0.87 -0.07
C GLY A 260 -21.26 -1.90 -1.16
N GLN A 261 -22.33 -1.66 -1.94
CA GLN A 261 -22.73 -2.57 -3.02
C GLN A 261 -21.72 -2.53 -4.17
N VAL A 262 -21.22 -1.35 -4.54
CA VAL A 262 -20.17 -1.21 -5.56
C VAL A 262 -18.91 -1.95 -5.12
N ALA A 263 -18.46 -1.72 -3.89
CA ALA A 263 -17.30 -2.40 -3.34
C ALA A 263 -17.50 -3.93 -3.34
N ALA A 264 -18.66 -4.41 -2.86
CA ALA A 264 -18.96 -5.82 -2.81
C ALA A 264 -19.00 -6.47 -4.21
N ALA A 265 -19.62 -5.83 -5.21
CA ALA A 265 -19.69 -6.34 -6.58
C ALA A 265 -18.29 -6.43 -7.22
N CYS A 266 -17.49 -5.37 -7.10
CA CYS A 266 -16.12 -5.34 -7.61
C CYS A 266 -15.23 -6.38 -6.92
N PHE A 267 -15.31 -6.52 -5.59
CA PHE A 267 -14.56 -7.54 -4.85
C PHE A 267 -15.00 -8.96 -5.21
N ALA A 268 -16.30 -9.21 -5.37
CA ALA A 268 -16.80 -10.54 -5.76
C ALA A 268 -16.27 -10.95 -7.14
N LEU A 269 -16.32 -10.03 -8.11
CA LEU A 269 -15.77 -10.28 -9.44
C LEU A 269 -14.26 -10.44 -9.41
N ASN A 270 -13.55 -9.62 -8.63
CA ASN A 270 -12.10 -9.73 -8.44
C ASN A 270 -11.73 -11.08 -7.80
N ALA A 271 -12.42 -11.48 -6.73
CA ALA A 271 -12.21 -12.77 -6.09
C ALA A 271 -12.43 -13.94 -7.06
N ALA A 272 -13.46 -13.86 -7.92
CA ALA A 272 -13.71 -14.88 -8.94
C ALA A 272 -12.57 -14.97 -9.95
N ILE A 273 -12.08 -13.83 -10.47
CA ILE A 273 -10.95 -13.81 -11.41
C ILE A 273 -9.67 -14.36 -10.75
N VAL A 274 -9.35 -13.92 -9.54
CA VAL A 274 -8.17 -14.37 -8.81
C VAL A 274 -8.28 -15.87 -8.44
N MET A 275 -9.50 -16.35 -8.15
CA MET A 275 -9.73 -17.78 -7.92
C MET A 275 -9.53 -18.58 -9.22
N VAL A 276 -9.96 -18.09 -10.38
CA VAL A 276 -9.67 -18.75 -11.68
C VAL A 276 -8.17 -18.83 -11.88
N ILE A 277 -7.40 -17.76 -11.60
CA ILE A 277 -5.94 -17.82 -11.66
C ILE A 277 -5.40 -18.89 -10.69
N ALA A 278 -5.95 -19.00 -9.48
CA ALA A 278 -5.50 -19.96 -8.48
C ALA A 278 -5.67 -21.44 -8.91
N VAL A 279 -6.75 -21.75 -9.63
CA VAL A 279 -7.13 -23.15 -9.93
C VAL A 279 -6.86 -23.58 -11.37
N THR A 280 -6.41 -22.65 -12.26
CA THR A 280 -6.15 -22.94 -13.66
C THR A 280 -4.80 -22.42 -14.13
N THR A 281 -4.20 -23.13 -15.07
CA THR A 281 -2.98 -22.63 -15.76
C THR A 281 -3.41 -21.87 -17.01
N LEU A 282 -3.28 -20.56 -17.00
CA LEU A 282 -3.66 -19.69 -18.10
C LEU A 282 -2.47 -19.46 -19.05
N PRO A 283 -2.72 -19.36 -20.38
CA PRO A 283 -1.71 -18.89 -21.32
C PRO A 283 -1.22 -17.47 -20.93
N PRO A 284 0.04 -17.09 -21.23
CA PRO A 284 0.63 -15.81 -20.78
C PRO A 284 -0.22 -14.58 -21.09
N ALA A 285 -0.80 -14.48 -22.27
CA ALA A 285 -1.64 -13.35 -22.66
C ALA A 285 -2.93 -13.28 -21.83
N LEU A 286 -3.58 -14.42 -21.60
CA LEU A 286 -4.82 -14.50 -20.81
C LEU A 286 -4.53 -14.27 -19.31
N LEU A 287 -3.42 -14.79 -18.80
CA LEU A 287 -2.96 -14.50 -17.43
C LEU A 287 -2.74 -12.99 -17.23
N THR A 288 -2.04 -12.34 -18.17
CA THR A 288 -1.80 -10.90 -18.12
C THR A 288 -3.11 -10.11 -18.15
N ALA A 289 -4.05 -10.50 -19.02
CA ALA A 289 -5.37 -9.88 -19.11
C ALA A 289 -6.21 -10.09 -17.82
N ALA A 290 -6.18 -11.28 -17.25
CA ALA A 290 -6.86 -11.59 -15.99
C ALA A 290 -6.27 -10.77 -14.82
N MET A 291 -4.95 -10.69 -14.73
CA MET A 291 -4.24 -9.87 -13.74
C MET A 291 -4.55 -8.37 -13.93
N ALA A 292 -4.58 -7.87 -15.16
CA ALA A 292 -4.97 -6.49 -15.47
C ALA A 292 -6.42 -6.19 -15.00
N MET A 293 -7.35 -7.08 -15.30
CA MET A 293 -8.76 -6.93 -14.88
C MET A 293 -8.89 -7.01 -13.35
N ALA A 294 -8.22 -7.95 -12.70
CA ALA A 294 -8.20 -8.05 -11.24
C ALA A 294 -7.64 -6.77 -10.60
N GLY A 295 -6.54 -6.25 -11.15
CA GLY A 295 -5.97 -4.98 -10.72
C GLY A 295 -6.94 -3.81 -10.90
N PHE A 296 -7.55 -3.68 -12.08
CA PHE A 296 -8.52 -2.63 -12.36
C PHE A 296 -9.69 -2.64 -11.36
N LEU A 297 -10.30 -3.79 -11.14
CA LEU A 297 -11.38 -3.95 -10.16
C LEU A 297 -10.91 -3.58 -8.73
N GLY A 298 -9.71 -4.02 -8.33
CA GLY A 298 -9.10 -3.66 -7.06
C GLY A 298 -8.92 -2.14 -6.89
N GLY A 299 -8.54 -1.45 -7.97
CA GLY A 299 -8.43 0.01 -7.99
C GLY A 299 -9.78 0.72 -7.89
N VAL A 300 -10.78 0.28 -8.63
CA VAL A 300 -12.15 0.87 -8.63
C VAL A 300 -12.77 0.91 -7.23
N ILE A 301 -12.43 -0.04 -6.39
CA ILE A 301 -12.96 -0.14 -5.02
C ILE A 301 -12.46 0.98 -4.11
N ALA A 302 -11.24 1.47 -4.31
CA ALA A 302 -10.56 2.34 -3.35
C ALA A 302 -11.34 3.61 -2.97
N PRO A 303 -11.92 4.40 -3.89
CA PRO A 303 -12.71 5.57 -3.52
C PRO A 303 -14.01 5.21 -2.79
N SER A 304 -14.71 4.16 -3.22
CA SER A 304 -15.94 3.70 -2.55
C SER A 304 -15.68 3.21 -1.13
N ARG A 305 -14.56 2.52 -0.90
CA ARG A 305 -14.09 2.12 0.43
C ARG A 305 -13.86 3.32 1.33
N ASP A 306 -13.23 4.38 0.82
CA ASP A 306 -12.93 5.57 1.59
C ASP A 306 -14.22 6.32 1.96
N MET A 307 -15.23 6.30 1.09
CA MET A 307 -16.56 6.83 1.41
C MET A 307 -17.24 6.06 2.55
N LEU A 308 -17.09 4.73 2.63
CA LEU A 308 -17.62 3.94 3.77
C LEU A 308 -17.02 4.39 5.11
N VAL A 309 -15.72 4.71 5.16
CA VAL A 309 -15.08 5.23 6.38
C VAL A 309 -15.63 6.60 6.73
N ARG A 310 -15.80 7.48 5.74
CA ARG A 310 -16.36 8.82 5.93
C ARG A 310 -17.79 8.76 6.47
N ASP A 311 -18.63 7.88 5.94
CA ASP A 311 -20.02 7.73 6.33
C ASP A 311 -20.18 7.11 7.73
N ALA A 312 -19.22 6.27 8.16
CA ALA A 312 -19.20 5.66 9.50
C ALA A 312 -18.61 6.59 10.58
N ALA A 313 -17.90 7.65 10.17
CA ALA A 313 -17.24 8.55 11.10
C ALA A 313 -18.25 9.49 11.81
N PRO A 314 -18.12 9.72 13.13
CA PRO A 314 -18.88 10.76 13.81
C PRO A 314 -18.62 12.15 13.20
N PRO A 315 -19.60 13.09 13.29
CA PRO A 315 -19.43 14.45 12.80
C PRO A 315 -18.14 15.11 13.34
N GLY A 316 -17.32 15.66 12.44
CA GLY A 316 -16.04 16.31 12.80
C GLY A 316 -14.90 15.33 13.17
N ALA A 317 -15.10 14.01 13.09
CA ALA A 317 -14.11 13.01 13.47
C ALA A 317 -13.59 12.16 12.30
N ALA A 318 -13.88 12.54 11.03
CA ALA A 318 -13.50 11.75 9.87
C ALA A 318 -12.00 11.45 9.79
N GLY A 319 -11.14 12.43 10.04
CA GLY A 319 -9.68 12.22 10.02
C GLY A 319 -9.22 11.20 11.06
N ARG A 320 -9.78 11.24 12.28
CA ARG A 320 -9.46 10.26 13.34
C ARG A 320 -9.99 8.87 13.00
N ALA A 321 -11.19 8.76 12.41
CA ALA A 321 -11.75 7.50 11.95
C ALA A 321 -10.87 6.88 10.87
N PHE A 322 -10.44 7.66 9.87
CA PHE A 322 -9.48 7.21 8.86
C PHE A 322 -8.15 6.73 9.48
N ALA A 323 -7.62 7.45 10.46
CA ALA A 323 -6.38 7.05 11.13
C ALA A 323 -6.51 5.68 11.81
N ILE A 324 -7.62 5.44 12.54
CA ILE A 324 -7.87 4.15 13.19
C ILE A 324 -8.06 3.05 12.15
N VAL A 325 -8.94 3.25 11.17
CA VAL A 325 -9.24 2.25 10.15
C VAL A 325 -7.99 1.90 9.33
N SER A 326 -7.14 2.88 9.03
CA SER A 326 -5.88 2.68 8.30
C SER A 326 -4.86 1.80 9.06
N THR A 327 -4.99 1.63 10.38
CA THR A 327 -4.17 0.66 11.12
C THR A 327 -4.40 -0.77 10.61
N GLY A 328 -5.56 -1.05 10.01
CA GLY A 328 -5.84 -2.32 9.34
C GLY A 328 -4.84 -2.63 8.21
N PHE A 329 -4.41 -1.62 7.43
CA PHE A 329 -3.36 -1.83 6.44
C PHE A 329 -2.03 -2.24 7.07
N ASN A 330 -1.66 -1.62 8.19
CA ASN A 330 -0.43 -1.95 8.90
C ASN A 330 -0.49 -3.37 9.47
N ILE A 331 -1.63 -3.76 10.07
CA ILE A 331 -1.84 -5.12 10.59
C ILE A 331 -1.70 -6.14 9.45
N GLY A 332 -2.39 -5.92 8.32
CA GLY A 332 -2.28 -6.79 7.16
C GLY A 332 -0.86 -6.81 6.57
N GLY A 333 -0.18 -5.67 6.51
CA GLY A 333 1.20 -5.53 6.04
C GLY A 333 2.23 -6.26 6.91
N ILE A 334 1.96 -6.41 8.21
CA ILE A 334 2.79 -7.17 9.14
C ILE A 334 2.54 -8.68 9.02
N ILE A 335 1.27 -9.09 8.89
CA ILE A 335 0.87 -10.50 8.87
C ILE A 335 1.14 -11.13 7.50
N SER A 336 0.82 -10.42 6.40
CA SER A 336 0.80 -11.00 5.06
C SER A 336 2.13 -11.60 4.62
N PRO A 337 3.31 -10.99 4.87
CA PRO A 337 4.55 -11.57 4.37
C PRO A 337 4.88 -12.91 5.02
N LEU A 338 4.58 -13.08 6.31
CA LEU A 338 4.78 -14.35 7.00
C LEU A 338 3.79 -15.42 6.54
N LEU A 339 2.52 -15.06 6.39
CA LEU A 339 1.48 -15.96 5.92
C LEU A 339 1.78 -16.48 4.50
N PHE A 340 2.05 -15.59 3.57
CA PHE A 340 2.30 -15.95 2.18
C PHE A 340 3.68 -16.61 1.99
N GLY A 341 4.68 -16.22 2.79
CA GLY A 341 5.96 -16.93 2.88
C GLY A 341 5.77 -18.37 3.32
N TRP A 342 4.96 -18.58 4.36
CA TRP A 342 4.62 -19.94 4.82
C TRP A 342 3.90 -20.75 3.74
N ILE A 343 2.90 -20.19 3.06
CA ILE A 343 2.19 -20.85 1.95
C ILE A 343 3.19 -21.29 0.86
N MET A 344 4.12 -20.43 0.52
CA MET A 344 5.14 -20.73 -0.50
C MET A 344 6.07 -21.85 -0.06
N ASP A 345 6.50 -21.86 1.21
CA ASP A 345 7.41 -22.89 1.75
C ASP A 345 6.73 -24.25 1.96
N GLN A 346 5.39 -24.28 2.10
CA GLN A 346 4.61 -25.52 2.05
C GLN A 346 4.53 -26.13 0.64
N GLY A 347 5.10 -25.49 -0.38
CA GLY A 347 5.07 -25.98 -1.76
C GLY A 347 3.71 -25.89 -2.44
N VAL A 348 2.84 -25.01 -1.96
CA VAL A 348 1.49 -24.79 -2.52
C VAL A 348 1.30 -23.38 -3.08
N PRO A 349 2.14 -22.93 -4.03
CA PRO A 349 2.19 -21.53 -4.51
C PRO A 349 0.87 -21.03 -5.10
N HIS A 350 0.00 -21.92 -5.60
CA HIS A 350 -1.34 -21.56 -6.08
C HIS A 350 -2.19 -20.89 -4.99
N TRP A 351 -1.96 -21.26 -3.72
CA TRP A 351 -2.67 -20.69 -2.59
C TRP A 351 -2.28 -19.23 -2.28
N VAL A 352 -1.25 -18.68 -2.92
CA VAL A 352 -1.01 -17.23 -2.90
C VAL A 352 -2.21 -16.50 -3.51
N PHE A 353 -2.69 -16.97 -4.66
CA PHE A 353 -3.90 -16.43 -5.29
C PHE A 353 -5.17 -16.93 -4.60
N GLY A 354 -5.24 -18.20 -4.20
CA GLY A 354 -6.38 -18.78 -3.50
C GLY A 354 -6.68 -18.09 -2.18
N ALA A 355 -5.70 -17.90 -1.32
CA ALA A 355 -5.88 -17.19 -0.05
C ALA A 355 -6.22 -15.71 -0.28
N SER A 356 -5.61 -15.03 -1.27
CA SER A 356 -5.98 -13.68 -1.65
C SER A 356 -7.45 -13.59 -2.08
N ALA A 357 -7.95 -14.55 -2.87
CA ALA A 357 -9.36 -14.63 -3.26
C ALA A 357 -10.28 -14.87 -2.06
N VAL A 358 -9.88 -15.72 -1.10
CA VAL A 358 -10.63 -15.93 0.15
C VAL A 358 -10.71 -14.64 0.96
N PHE A 359 -9.62 -13.91 1.13
CA PHE A 359 -9.65 -12.61 1.83
C PHE A 359 -10.52 -11.59 1.10
N MET A 360 -10.52 -11.56 -0.24
CA MET A 360 -11.43 -10.73 -1.03
C MET A 360 -12.89 -11.12 -0.78
N ALA A 361 -13.22 -12.41 -0.76
CA ALA A 361 -14.56 -12.90 -0.48
C ALA A 361 -15.04 -12.52 0.93
N LEU A 362 -14.18 -12.63 1.93
CA LEU A 362 -14.47 -12.15 3.29
C LEU A 362 -14.70 -10.63 3.32
N THR A 363 -13.97 -9.89 2.52
CA THR A 363 -14.14 -8.43 2.38
C THR A 363 -15.51 -8.08 1.78
N VAL A 364 -16.01 -8.89 0.81
CA VAL A 364 -17.39 -8.75 0.27
C VAL A 364 -18.43 -8.86 1.38
N LEU A 365 -18.32 -9.87 2.24
CA LEU A 365 -19.26 -10.06 3.35
C LEU A 365 -19.27 -8.84 4.30
N LEU A 366 -18.10 -8.31 4.65
CA LEU A 366 -18.00 -7.13 5.50
C LEU A 366 -18.54 -5.87 4.83
N ALA A 367 -18.29 -5.68 3.53
CA ALA A 367 -18.84 -4.54 2.77
C ALA A 367 -20.37 -4.54 2.78
N LEU A 368 -20.99 -5.69 2.59
CA LEU A 368 -22.44 -5.85 2.61
C LEU A 368 -23.05 -5.64 4.00
N VAL A 369 -22.36 -6.06 5.06
CA VAL A 369 -22.79 -5.84 6.44
C VAL A 369 -22.73 -4.36 6.79
N THR A 370 -21.67 -3.67 6.35
CA THR A 370 -21.50 -2.23 6.62
C THR A 370 -22.54 -1.37 5.89
N ASP A 371 -22.92 -1.74 4.65
CA ASP A 371 -23.92 -1.03 3.83
C ASP A 371 -25.35 -1.17 4.39
N ARG A 372 -25.64 -2.26 5.11
CA ARG A 372 -26.98 -2.53 5.69
C ARG A 372 -27.31 -1.72 6.94
N ASN A 373 -26.36 -0.98 7.52
CA ASN A 373 -26.52 -0.20 8.74
C ASN A 373 -26.28 1.32 8.54
N PRO A 374 -26.94 2.00 7.59
CA PRO A 374 -26.85 3.44 7.52
C PRO A 374 -27.89 4.04 8.49
N ARG A 375 -27.45 4.68 9.57
CA ARG A 375 -28.23 5.65 10.35
C ARG A 375 -29.28 5.15 11.37
N THR A 376 -29.50 3.88 11.62
CA THR A 376 -30.55 3.47 12.58
C THR A 376 -30.18 3.63 14.06
N ASN A 377 -28.94 3.97 14.41
CA ASN A 377 -28.54 4.13 15.80
C ASN A 377 -28.47 5.58 16.30
N PHE A 378 -28.50 6.60 15.43
CA PHE A 378 -28.50 8.00 15.88
C PHE A 378 -29.92 8.55 16.10
N GLU A 379 -30.92 8.08 15.36
CA GLU A 379 -32.32 8.54 15.54
C GLU A 379 -33.03 7.92 16.75
N LYS A 380 -32.52 6.79 17.27
CA LYS A 380 -33.14 6.17 18.48
C LYS A 380 -32.65 6.78 19.80
N SER A 381 -31.60 7.57 19.84
CA SER A 381 -31.14 8.23 21.06
C SER A 381 -31.73 9.63 21.25
N ASP A 382 -32.26 10.26 20.21
CA ASP A 382 -32.80 11.63 20.26
C ASP A 382 -34.33 11.67 20.35
N GLY A 383 -34.99 10.54 20.53
CA GLY A 383 -36.45 10.39 20.66
C GLY A 383 -37.03 10.82 22.01
N ARG A 384 -36.38 11.70 22.77
CA ARG A 384 -37.00 12.40 23.91
C ARG A 384 -37.08 13.90 23.60
N VAL A 385 -37.96 14.25 22.70
CA VAL A 385 -38.49 15.61 22.66
C VAL A 385 -39.62 15.68 23.65
N LEU A 386 -39.41 16.37 24.72
CA LEU A 386 -40.45 16.88 25.63
C LEU A 386 -41.37 17.78 24.80
N HIS A 387 -42.61 17.38 24.67
CA HIS A 387 -43.70 18.31 24.33
C HIS A 387 -44.19 19.01 25.59
N PRO A 388 -44.66 20.26 25.49
CA PRO A 388 -44.86 21.23 26.53
C PRO A 388 -45.98 20.89 27.52
#